data_9cd5c24fc1fead169534de977df09e27
#
_entry.id   9cd5c24fc1fead169534de977df09e27
#
_cell.length_a   1.000
_cell.length_b   1.000
_cell.length_c   1.000
_cell.angle_alpha   90.00
_cell.angle_beta   90.00
_cell.angle_gamma   90.00
#
_symmetry.space_group_name_H-M   'P 1'
#
loop_
_entity.id
_entity.type
_entity.pdbx_description
1 polymer ?
#
loop_
_entity_poly.entity_id
_entity_poly.type
_entity_poly.pdbx_seq_one_letter_code
_entity_poly.pdbx_strand_id
1 'polypeptide(L)' 'MTKVKTNFQEQTIYVGLDVHKRSWNAALYLNDQYLRNVHQPPSPQALYKFLQTNYPG' A
#
# COMPACT_ATOMS: atom_id res chain seq x y z
N MET A 1 -2.32 10.51 7.87
CA MET A 1 -2.11 9.54 6.77
C MET A 1 -0.62 9.34 6.52
N THR A 2 -0.21 8.12 6.40
CA THR A 2 1.19 7.77 6.14
C THR A 2 1.34 7.33 4.69
N LYS A 3 2.42 7.77 4.04
CA LYS A 3 2.70 7.37 2.66
C LYS A 3 3.88 6.43 2.63
N VAL A 4 3.73 5.34 1.92
CA VAL A 4 4.79 4.37 1.70
C VAL A 4 5.07 4.29 0.21
N LYS A 5 6.34 4.22 -0.14
CA LYS A 5 6.79 4.20 -1.52
C LYS A 5 7.49 2.87 -1.79
N THR A 6 7.09 2.20 -2.85
CA THR A 6 7.74 0.96 -3.26
C THR A 6 7.87 0.92 -4.78
N ASN A 7 8.78 0.11 -5.29
CA ASN A 7 9.00 -0.02 -6.73
C ASN A 7 8.24 -1.23 -7.27
N PHE A 8 7.73 -1.09 -8.48
CA PHE A 8 7.05 -2.17 -9.17
C PHE A 8 7.39 -2.08 -10.66
N GLN A 9 8.19 -3.01 -11.14
CA GLN A 9 8.61 -3.05 -12.55
C GLN A 9 9.10 -1.68 -13.05
N GLU A 10 10.05 -1.11 -12.31
CA GLU A 10 10.66 0.20 -12.60
C GLU A 10 9.69 1.37 -12.48
N GLN A 11 8.51 1.15 -11.92
CA GLN A 11 7.57 2.20 -11.62
C GLN A 11 7.43 2.33 -10.11
N THR A 12 6.92 3.46 -9.66
CA THR A 12 6.78 3.72 -8.24
C THR A 12 5.33 3.55 -7.83
N ILE A 13 5.13 2.71 -6.81
CA ILE A 13 3.83 2.55 -6.17
C ILE A 13 3.82 3.41 -4.91
N TYR A 14 2.85 4.28 -4.79
CA TYR A 14 2.63 5.07 -3.60
C TYR A 14 1.47 4.49 -2.82
N VAL A 15 1.65 4.34 -1.52
CA VAL A 15 0.62 3.80 -0.64
C VAL A 15 0.26 4.86 0.38
N GLY A 16 -0.97 5.34 0.33
CA GLY A 16 -1.51 6.22 1.36
C GLY A 16 -2.19 5.40 2.42
N LEU A 17 -1.68 5.43 3.64
CA LEU A 17 -2.23 4.65 4.74
C LEU A 17 -3.14 5.52 5.60
N ASP A 18 -4.38 5.08 5.77
CA ASP A 18 -5.30 5.64 6.73
C ASP A 18 -5.42 4.65 7.89
N VAL A 19 -4.82 4.99 9.01
CA VAL A 19 -4.64 4.09 10.14
C VAL A 19 -5.74 4.29 11.16
N HIS A 20 -6.46 3.21 11.46
CA HIS A 20 -7.49 3.16 12.50
C HIS A 20 -7.11 2.10 13.52
N LYS A 21 -7.80 2.10 14.65
CA LYS A 21 -7.48 1.18 15.75
C LYS A 21 -7.62 -0.29 15.36
N ARG A 22 -8.58 -0.61 14.50
CA ARG A 22 -8.91 -2.01 14.20
C ARG A 22 -8.59 -2.42 12.78
N SER A 23 -8.35 -1.46 11.91
CA SER A 23 -8.06 -1.78 10.52
C SER A 23 -7.33 -0.63 9.87
N TRP A 24 -6.61 -0.93 8.82
CA TRP A 24 -5.92 0.06 8.01
C TRP A 24 -6.52 0.06 6.62
N ASN A 25 -6.65 1.23 6.03
CA ASN A 25 -6.99 1.39 4.62
C ASN A 25 -5.75 1.81 3.87
N ALA A 26 -5.43 1.09 2.82
CA ALA A 26 -4.30 1.41 1.97
C ALA A 26 -4.82 1.84 0.60
N ALA A 27 -4.56 3.08 0.23
CA ALA A 27 -4.88 3.59 -1.10
C ALA A 27 -3.63 3.47 -1.95
N LEU A 28 -3.73 2.73 -3.04
CA LEU A 28 -2.60 2.43 -3.90
C LEU A 28 -2.63 3.32 -5.14
N TYR A 29 -1.48 3.93 -5.46
CA TYR A 29 -1.32 4.78 -6.63
C TYR A 29 -0.12 4.31 -7.43
N LEU A 30 -0.27 4.22 -8.75
CA LEU A 30 0.84 4.00 -9.65
C LEU A 30 1.21 5.35 -10.27
N ASN A 31 2.41 5.86 -9.91
CA ASN A 31 2.78 7.24 -10.23
C ASN A 31 1.73 8.18 -9.66
N ASP A 32 0.96 8.87 -10.49
CA ASP A 32 -0.08 9.78 -10.03
C ASP A 32 -1.48 9.21 -10.20
N GLN A 33 -1.60 7.96 -10.61
CA GLN A 33 -2.88 7.37 -10.92
C GLN A 33 -3.36 6.48 -9.79
N TYR A 34 -4.57 6.75 -9.29
CA TYR A 34 -5.21 5.94 -8.28
C TYR A 34 -5.52 4.54 -8.85
N LEU A 35 -5.14 3.50 -8.11
CA LEU A 35 -5.42 2.13 -8.51
C LEU A 35 -6.60 1.55 -7.73
N ARG A 36 -6.48 1.50 -6.40
CA ARG A 36 -7.53 0.91 -5.57
C ARG A 36 -7.28 1.17 -4.10
N ASN A 37 -8.32 0.93 -3.30
CA ASN A 37 -8.22 0.85 -1.85
C ASN A 37 -8.20 -0.59 -1.40
N VAL A 38 -7.43 -0.86 -0.36
CA VAL A 38 -7.34 -2.21 0.21
C VAL A 38 -7.50 -2.11 1.72
N HIS A 39 -8.37 -2.93 2.29
CA HIS A 39 -8.44 -3.09 3.73
C HIS A 39 -7.35 -4.00 4.20
N GLN A 40 -6.62 -3.58 5.23
CA GLN A 40 -5.54 -4.36 5.81
C GLN A 40 -5.74 -4.51 7.30
N PRO A 41 -5.33 -5.63 7.90
CA PRO A 41 -5.26 -5.70 9.35
C PRO A 41 -4.26 -4.69 9.88
N PRO A 42 -4.37 -4.25 11.14
CA PRO A 42 -3.47 -3.23 11.70
C PRO A 42 -2.09 -3.84 12.00
N SER A 43 -1.39 -4.23 10.95
CA SER A 43 -0.10 -4.89 11.05
C SER A 43 0.80 -4.47 9.90
N PRO A 44 1.96 -3.88 10.20
CA PRO A 44 2.92 -3.54 9.15
C PRO A 44 3.39 -4.75 8.35
N GLN A 45 3.51 -5.91 9.02
CA GLN A 45 3.94 -7.13 8.34
C GLN A 45 2.91 -7.58 7.31
N ALA A 46 1.62 -7.49 7.64
CA ALA A 46 0.56 -7.87 6.71
C ALA A 46 0.57 -6.97 5.47
N LEU A 47 0.75 -5.67 5.66
CA LEU A 47 0.83 -4.74 4.54
C LEU A 47 2.05 -5.02 3.68
N TYR A 48 3.20 -5.22 4.30
CA TYR A 48 4.43 -5.53 3.58
C TYR A 48 4.27 -6.80 2.74
N LYS A 49 3.69 -7.84 3.33
CA LYS A 49 3.46 -9.11 2.63
C LYS A 49 2.52 -8.92 1.44
N PHE A 50 1.46 -8.12 1.62
CA PHE A 50 0.55 -7.81 0.53
C PHE A 50 1.26 -7.14 -0.62
N LEU A 51 2.11 -6.15 -0.33
CA LEU A 51 2.83 -5.42 -1.37
C LEU A 51 3.84 -6.33 -2.08
N GLN A 52 4.53 -7.20 -1.35
CA GLN A 52 5.48 -8.12 -1.95
C GLN A 52 4.80 -9.15 -2.83
N THR A 53 3.59 -9.57 -2.46
CA THR A 53 2.85 -10.56 -3.22
C THR A 53 2.27 -9.98 -4.51
N ASN A 54 1.73 -8.76 -4.44
CA ASN A 54 1.02 -8.16 -5.55
C ASN A 54 1.88 -7.22 -6.40
N TYR A 55 2.92 -6.64 -5.80
CA TYR A 55 3.77 -5.67 -6.49
C TYR A 55 5.24 -5.95 -6.18
N PRO A 56 5.74 -7.12 -6.60
CA PRO A 56 7.16 -7.44 -6.40
C PRO A 56 8.02 -6.53 -7.26
N GLY A 57 9.02 -5.92 -6.63
CA GLY A 57 9.84 -4.97 -7.37
C GLY A 57 11.28 -4.96 -7.00
#